data_8ca9d598764b60a1df720b3bf880967d
#
_entry.id   8ca9d598764b60a1df720b3bf880967d
#
_cell.length_a   1.000
_cell.length_b   1.000
_cell.length_c   1.000
_cell.angle_alpha   90.00
_cell.angle_beta   90.00
_cell.angle_gamma   90.00
#
_symmetry.space_group_name_H-M   'P 1'
#
loop_
_entity.id
_entity.type
_entity.pdbx_description
1 polymer ?
#
loop_
_entity_poly.entity_id
_entity_poly.type
_entity_poly.pdbx_seq_one_letter_code
_entity_poly.pdbx_strand_id
1 'polypeptide(L)'
;MMDAGRINIPNTLTVLRIILVPAIVILLMQGDFFMALILFTLSGITDGLDGFLARVLHQQTELGAYLDPIADKALMVSCFVTLSIKHVIPGWLSVIVVSRDCIILIGIAMLAIMSVSFQIRPTMISKLTTVFQLLTIFGVLLVHTLAMATEFKIIMLVLYMVTATLTVLSGLNYIFKGIRFINSAS
;
A
#
# COMPACT_ATOMS: atom_id res chain seq x y z
N MET A 1 -33.14 -7.55 7.87
CA MET A 1 -33.34 -6.09 7.66
C MET A 1 -31.93 -5.52 7.56
N MET A 2 -31.51 -5.16 6.34
CA MET A 2 -30.19 -4.60 6.06
C MET A 2 -30.13 -3.19 6.61
N ASP A 3 -29.27 -2.95 7.58
CA ASP A 3 -29.04 -1.61 8.17
C ASP A 3 -28.14 -0.80 7.23
N ALA A 4 -28.70 -0.42 6.08
CA ALA A 4 -28.01 0.27 4.99
C ALA A 4 -27.99 1.78 5.25
N GLY A 5 -27.41 2.24 6.35
CA GLY A 5 -27.41 3.69 6.59
C GLY A 5 -26.61 4.19 7.79
N ARG A 6 -25.95 3.34 8.54
CA ARG A 6 -25.09 3.83 9.62
C ARG A 6 -23.72 4.16 9.06
N ILE A 7 -23.38 5.44 9.07
CA ILE A 7 -22.01 5.93 8.90
C ILE A 7 -21.21 5.34 10.07
N ASN A 8 -20.57 4.19 9.84
CA ASN A 8 -19.71 3.57 10.83
C ASN A 8 -18.37 4.29 10.85
N ILE A 9 -17.83 4.51 12.05
CA ILE A 9 -16.54 5.18 12.26
C ILE A 9 -15.44 4.62 11.33
N PRO A 10 -15.27 3.28 11.16
CA PRO A 10 -14.29 2.73 10.23
C PRO A 10 -14.50 3.19 8.78
N ASN A 11 -15.74 3.18 8.29
CA ASN A 11 -16.03 3.56 6.91
C ASN A 11 -15.73 5.05 6.63
N THR A 12 -15.95 5.91 7.63
CA THR A 12 -15.61 7.35 7.53
C THR A 12 -14.11 7.57 7.41
N LEU A 13 -13.30 6.79 8.13
CA LEU A 13 -11.86 6.91 8.12
C LEU A 13 -11.27 6.39 6.79
N THR A 14 -11.83 5.33 6.19
CA THR A 14 -11.47 4.89 4.84
C THR A 14 -11.78 5.94 3.79
N VAL A 15 -12.96 6.58 3.85
CA VAL A 15 -13.32 7.68 2.94
C VAL A 15 -12.38 8.87 3.14
N LEU A 16 -12.05 9.23 4.37
CA LEU A 16 -11.07 10.28 4.66
C LEU A 16 -9.71 9.95 4.03
N ARG A 17 -9.25 8.70 4.12
CA ARG A 17 -8.00 8.26 3.48
C ARG A 17 -8.04 8.43 1.97
N ILE A 18 -9.15 8.07 1.32
CA ILE A 18 -9.32 8.27 -0.14
C ILE A 18 -9.20 9.76 -0.50
N ILE A 19 -9.74 10.65 0.34
CA ILE A 19 -9.62 12.10 0.14
C ILE A 19 -8.20 12.60 0.42
N LEU A 20 -7.48 11.98 1.36
CA LEU A 20 -6.09 12.33 1.67
C LEU A 20 -5.11 11.96 0.53
N VAL A 21 -5.40 10.93 -0.26
CA VAL A 21 -4.52 10.53 -1.38
C VAL A 21 -4.26 11.70 -2.35
N PRO A 22 -5.27 12.35 -2.96
CA PRO A 22 -5.02 13.48 -3.85
C PRO A 22 -4.37 14.67 -3.13
N ALA A 23 -4.68 14.92 -1.86
CA ALA A 23 -4.05 15.98 -1.09
C ALA A 23 -2.53 15.73 -0.93
N ILE A 24 -2.14 14.50 -0.57
CA ILE A 24 -0.72 14.11 -0.46
C ILE A 24 -0.02 14.24 -1.81
N VAL A 25 -0.65 13.78 -2.90
CA VAL A 25 -0.09 13.90 -4.25
C VAL A 25 0.15 15.36 -4.63
N ILE A 26 -0.81 16.25 -4.36
CA ILE A 26 -0.67 17.70 -4.64
C ILE A 26 0.51 18.28 -3.85
N LEU A 27 0.61 17.99 -2.55
CA LEU A 27 1.72 18.47 -1.71
C LEU A 27 3.08 17.97 -2.22
N LEU A 28 3.16 16.68 -2.59
CA LEU A 28 4.37 16.10 -3.18
C LEU A 28 4.73 16.82 -4.50
N MET A 29 3.75 17.08 -5.37
CA MET A 29 3.97 17.79 -6.62
C MET A 29 4.45 19.24 -6.39
N GLN A 30 3.96 19.90 -5.36
CA GLN A 30 4.40 21.24 -4.94
C GLN A 30 5.78 21.23 -4.27
N GLY A 31 6.28 20.07 -3.82
CA GLY A 31 7.55 19.92 -3.10
C GLY A 31 7.44 20.20 -1.60
N ASP A 32 6.23 20.26 -1.07
CA ASP A 32 6.01 20.39 0.39
C ASP A 32 6.08 19.01 1.06
N PHE A 33 7.32 18.55 1.24
CA PHE A 33 7.60 17.24 1.86
C PHE A 33 7.19 17.19 3.33
N PHE A 34 7.20 18.34 4.03
CA PHE A 34 6.83 18.38 5.45
C PHE A 34 5.34 18.10 5.64
N MET A 35 4.47 18.82 4.93
CA MET A 35 3.03 18.59 5.01
C MET A 35 2.64 17.21 4.45
N ALA A 36 3.31 16.77 3.36
CA ALA A 36 3.11 15.42 2.84
C ALA A 36 3.48 14.34 3.87
N LEU A 37 4.58 14.50 4.63
CA LEU A 37 4.98 13.61 5.70
C LEU A 37 3.92 13.54 6.81
N ILE A 38 3.40 14.70 7.24
CA ILE A 38 2.35 14.76 8.27
C ILE A 38 1.11 14.01 7.81
N LEU A 39 0.59 14.31 6.61
CA LEU A 39 -0.63 13.66 6.11
C LEU A 39 -0.43 12.17 5.85
N PHE A 40 0.73 11.76 5.34
CA PHE A 40 1.07 10.36 5.15
C PHE A 40 1.11 9.60 6.48
N THR A 41 1.75 10.19 7.50
CA THR A 41 1.83 9.60 8.85
C THR A 41 0.45 9.52 9.50
N LEU A 42 -0.36 10.58 9.41
CA LEU A 42 -1.74 10.58 9.89
C LEU A 42 -2.57 9.50 9.20
N SER A 43 -2.45 9.37 7.87
CA SER A 43 -3.14 8.31 7.11
C SER A 43 -2.76 6.91 7.59
N GLY A 44 -1.46 6.65 7.86
CA GLY A 44 -1.01 5.37 8.39
C GLY A 44 -1.48 5.08 9.83
N ILE A 45 -1.50 6.10 10.69
CA ILE A 45 -2.00 5.97 12.07
C ILE A 45 -3.51 5.70 12.07
N THR A 46 -4.27 6.44 11.27
CA THR A 46 -5.73 6.24 11.16
C THR A 46 -6.05 4.85 10.64
N ASP A 47 -5.32 4.32 9.66
CA ASP A 47 -5.46 2.94 9.18
C ASP A 47 -5.25 1.91 10.28
N GLY A 48 -4.18 2.06 11.06
CA GLY A 48 -3.92 1.17 12.21
C GLY A 48 -5.02 1.22 13.27
N LEU A 49 -5.56 2.42 13.54
CA LEU A 49 -6.65 2.63 14.48
C LEU A 49 -7.97 2.04 13.97
N ASP A 50 -8.28 2.19 12.68
CA ASP A 50 -9.50 1.64 12.07
C ASP A 50 -9.53 0.12 12.17
N GLY A 51 -8.45 -0.52 11.76
CA GLY A 51 -8.31 -1.97 11.85
C GLY A 51 -8.37 -2.48 13.29
N PHE A 52 -7.94 -1.70 14.27
CA PHE A 52 -8.06 -2.03 15.68
C PHE A 52 -9.51 -1.82 16.19
N LEU A 53 -10.10 -0.66 15.94
CA LEU A 53 -11.46 -0.30 16.37
C LEU A 53 -12.51 -1.21 15.73
N ALA A 54 -12.39 -1.53 14.44
CA ALA A 54 -13.30 -2.42 13.74
C ALA A 54 -13.32 -3.83 14.38
N ARG A 55 -12.16 -4.31 14.85
CA ARG A 55 -12.05 -5.59 15.57
C ARG A 55 -12.64 -5.53 16.96
N VAL A 56 -12.35 -4.48 17.73
CA VAL A 56 -12.81 -4.33 19.11
C VAL A 56 -14.32 -4.07 19.18
N LEU A 57 -14.85 -3.27 18.25
CA LEU A 57 -16.27 -2.88 18.22
C LEU A 57 -17.16 -3.88 17.45
N HIS A 58 -16.58 -4.94 16.85
CA HIS A 58 -17.31 -5.89 15.99
C HIS A 58 -18.15 -5.22 14.89
N GLN A 59 -17.72 -4.04 14.40
CA GLN A 59 -18.43 -3.22 13.40
C GLN A 59 -17.74 -3.32 12.02
N GLN A 60 -17.39 -4.51 11.61
CA GLN A 60 -16.87 -4.73 10.24
C GLN A 60 -18.03 -4.64 9.25
N THR A 61 -17.94 -3.68 8.32
CA THR A 61 -18.89 -3.59 7.19
C THR A 61 -18.28 -4.30 5.98
N GLU A 62 -19.13 -4.95 5.17
CA GLU A 62 -18.67 -5.57 3.91
C GLU A 62 -18.02 -4.54 2.98
N LEU A 63 -18.59 -3.34 2.89
CA LEU A 63 -18.04 -2.23 2.11
C LEU A 63 -16.66 -1.78 2.60
N GLY A 64 -16.46 -1.61 3.91
CA GLY A 64 -15.17 -1.24 4.48
C GLY A 64 -14.10 -2.29 4.17
N ALA A 65 -14.41 -3.57 4.33
CA ALA A 65 -13.48 -4.66 4.06
C ALA A 65 -12.95 -4.69 2.61
N TYR A 66 -13.72 -4.16 1.65
CA TYR A 66 -13.26 -4.01 0.26
C TYR A 66 -12.58 -2.67 -0.02
N LEU A 67 -13.04 -1.58 0.61
CA LEU A 67 -12.50 -0.24 0.37
C LEU A 67 -11.14 -0.03 1.04
N ASP A 68 -10.91 -0.60 2.22
CA ASP A 68 -9.64 -0.45 2.96
C ASP A 68 -8.42 -0.90 2.14
N PRO A 69 -8.36 -2.12 1.57
CA PRO A 69 -7.23 -2.53 0.76
C PRO A 69 -7.04 -1.69 -0.51
N ILE A 70 -8.13 -1.15 -1.08
CA ILE A 70 -8.07 -0.29 -2.26
C ILE A 70 -7.48 1.07 -1.90
N ALA A 71 -7.94 1.67 -0.80
CA ALA A 71 -7.46 2.97 -0.33
C ALA A 71 -5.96 2.92 0.01
N ASP A 72 -5.50 1.86 0.71
CA ASP A 72 -4.09 1.64 1.04
C ASP A 72 -3.23 1.50 -0.22
N LYS A 73 -3.68 0.70 -1.17
CA LYS A 73 -2.96 0.54 -2.43
C LYS A 73 -2.94 1.82 -3.26
N ALA A 74 -4.04 2.57 -3.30
CA ALA A 74 -4.09 3.85 -3.97
C ALA A 74 -3.09 4.85 -3.36
N LEU A 75 -3.01 4.93 -2.03
CA LEU A 75 -2.05 5.78 -1.32
C LEU A 75 -0.60 5.40 -1.69
N MET A 76 -0.25 4.12 -1.54
CA MET A 76 1.10 3.61 -1.80
C MET A 76 1.53 3.84 -3.24
N VAL A 77 0.71 3.43 -4.20
CA VAL A 77 0.99 3.58 -5.63
C VAL A 77 1.14 5.05 -6.00
N SER A 78 0.22 5.91 -5.54
CA SER A 78 0.27 7.35 -5.82
C SER A 78 1.53 7.99 -5.27
N CYS A 79 1.97 7.65 -4.04
CA CYS A 79 3.20 8.15 -3.46
C CYS A 79 4.43 7.68 -4.25
N PHE A 80 4.55 6.39 -4.56
CA PHE A 80 5.68 5.86 -5.34
C PHE A 80 5.78 6.50 -6.73
N VAL A 81 4.66 6.60 -7.43
CA VAL A 81 4.61 7.22 -8.77
C VAL A 81 4.99 8.70 -8.70
N THR A 82 4.40 9.45 -7.77
CA THR A 82 4.65 10.89 -7.65
C THR A 82 6.10 11.18 -7.24
N LEU A 83 6.65 10.47 -6.27
CA LEU A 83 8.05 10.62 -5.85
C LEU A 83 9.02 10.23 -6.97
N SER A 84 8.65 9.26 -7.81
CA SER A 84 9.43 8.88 -8.98
C SER A 84 9.41 9.96 -10.08
N ILE A 85 8.25 10.53 -10.38
CA ILE A 85 8.10 11.65 -11.33
C ILE A 85 8.92 12.87 -10.87
N LYS A 86 8.96 13.13 -9.57
CA LYS A 86 9.77 14.19 -8.96
C LYS A 86 11.27 13.85 -8.87
N HIS A 87 11.69 12.68 -9.36
CA HIS A 87 13.09 12.19 -9.27
C HIS A 87 13.63 12.10 -7.82
N VAL A 88 12.75 11.99 -6.84
CA VAL A 88 13.09 11.85 -5.42
C VAL A 88 13.49 10.39 -5.10
N ILE A 89 12.83 9.44 -5.76
CA ILE A 89 13.18 8.02 -5.73
C ILE A 89 13.52 7.52 -7.14
N PRO A 90 14.31 6.42 -7.24
CA PRO A 90 14.61 5.82 -8.54
C PRO A 90 13.35 5.29 -9.22
N GLY A 91 13.16 5.60 -10.52
CA GLY A 91 11.98 5.17 -11.29
C GLY A 91 11.82 3.66 -11.35
N TRP A 92 12.93 2.91 -11.42
CA TRP A 92 12.89 1.44 -11.43
C TRP A 92 12.25 0.85 -10.17
N LEU A 93 12.41 1.50 -8.99
CA LEU A 93 11.79 1.05 -7.75
C LEU A 93 10.26 1.15 -7.82
N SER A 94 9.75 2.28 -8.30
CA SER A 94 8.29 2.47 -8.49
C SER A 94 7.73 1.47 -9.48
N VAL A 95 8.42 1.20 -10.58
CA VAL A 95 7.99 0.18 -11.56
C VAL A 95 7.88 -1.20 -10.90
N ILE A 96 8.88 -1.63 -10.12
CA ILE A 96 8.88 -2.92 -9.43
C ILE A 96 7.69 -3.01 -8.43
N VAL A 97 7.48 -1.95 -7.64
CA VAL A 97 6.40 -1.92 -6.63
C VAL A 97 5.03 -1.99 -7.31
N VAL A 98 4.79 -1.13 -8.30
CA VAL A 98 3.50 -1.05 -9.00
C VAL A 98 3.23 -2.34 -9.78
N SER A 99 4.23 -2.88 -10.50
CA SER A 99 4.10 -4.12 -11.25
C SER A 99 3.71 -5.30 -10.35
N ARG A 100 4.34 -5.43 -9.18
CA ARG A 100 4.00 -6.47 -8.21
C ARG A 100 2.55 -6.34 -7.74
N ASP A 101 2.10 -5.13 -7.42
CA ASP A 101 0.73 -4.91 -6.96
C ASP A 101 -0.28 -5.19 -8.07
N CYS A 102 0.00 -4.81 -9.32
CA CYS A 102 -0.81 -5.18 -10.49
C CYS A 102 -0.87 -6.70 -10.70
N ILE A 103 0.27 -7.40 -10.60
CA ILE A 103 0.31 -8.87 -10.76
C ILE A 103 -0.59 -9.55 -9.73
N ILE A 104 -0.55 -9.11 -8.47
CA ILE A 104 -1.40 -9.66 -7.41
C ILE A 104 -2.87 -9.39 -7.69
N LEU A 105 -3.23 -8.15 -8.05
CA LEU A 105 -4.62 -7.78 -8.34
C LEU A 105 -5.17 -8.56 -9.54
N ILE A 106 -4.41 -8.67 -10.63
CA ILE A 106 -4.79 -9.45 -11.81
C ILE A 106 -4.94 -10.94 -11.45
N GLY A 107 -4.01 -11.50 -10.68
CA GLY A 107 -4.09 -12.88 -10.23
C GLY A 107 -5.35 -13.15 -9.39
N ILE A 108 -5.69 -12.24 -8.47
CA ILE A 108 -6.93 -12.34 -7.67
C ILE A 108 -8.16 -12.26 -8.58
N ALA A 109 -8.19 -11.30 -9.51
CA ALA A 109 -9.30 -11.12 -10.43
C ALA A 109 -9.52 -12.35 -11.33
N MET A 110 -8.45 -12.94 -11.87
CA MET A 110 -8.52 -14.16 -12.67
C MET A 110 -9.12 -15.34 -11.88
N LEU A 111 -8.67 -15.56 -10.64
CA LEU A 111 -9.18 -16.63 -9.79
C LEU A 111 -10.66 -16.41 -9.43
N ALA A 112 -11.06 -15.16 -9.22
CA ALA A 112 -12.46 -14.81 -8.96
C ALA A 112 -13.37 -15.12 -10.17
N ILE A 113 -12.92 -14.81 -11.40
CA ILE A 113 -13.65 -15.11 -12.64
C ILE A 113 -13.80 -16.62 -12.85
N MET A 114 -12.78 -17.40 -12.48
CA MET A 114 -12.83 -18.87 -12.59
C MET A 114 -13.72 -19.52 -11.53
N SER A 115 -14.44 -18.74 -10.70
CA SER A 115 -15.33 -19.20 -9.61
C SER A 115 -14.66 -20.17 -8.63
N VAL A 116 -13.35 -20.09 -8.54
CA VAL A 116 -12.58 -20.91 -7.61
C VAL A 116 -12.57 -20.24 -6.25
N SER A 117 -13.15 -20.85 -5.24
CA SER A 117 -13.14 -20.34 -3.87
C SER A 117 -11.72 -20.41 -3.28
N PHE A 118 -10.96 -19.36 -3.50
CA PHE A 118 -9.57 -19.26 -3.04
C PHE A 118 -9.43 -18.28 -1.89
N GLN A 119 -9.09 -18.78 -0.71
CA GLN A 119 -8.67 -17.94 0.41
C GLN A 119 -7.20 -17.56 0.26
N ILE A 120 -6.93 -16.39 -0.31
CA ILE A 120 -5.56 -15.86 -0.38
C ILE A 120 -5.15 -15.41 1.03
N ARG A 121 -4.46 -16.27 1.76
CA ARG A 121 -3.80 -15.83 2.99
C ARG A 121 -2.53 -15.07 2.63
N PRO A 122 -2.40 -13.80 3.02
CA PRO A 122 -1.20 -13.02 2.76
C PRO A 122 0.02 -13.72 3.38
N THR A 123 1.08 -13.88 2.59
CA THR A 123 2.31 -14.50 3.06
C THR A 123 3.07 -13.54 3.98
N MET A 124 3.90 -14.06 4.88
CA MET A 124 4.76 -13.23 5.74
C MET A 124 5.67 -12.31 4.91
N ILE A 125 6.18 -12.82 3.77
CA ILE A 125 6.99 -12.02 2.83
C ILE A 125 6.19 -10.83 2.30
N SER A 126 4.91 -11.04 1.93
CA SER A 126 4.05 -9.94 1.46
C SER A 126 3.80 -8.88 2.53
N LYS A 127 3.64 -9.28 3.78
CA LYS A 127 3.49 -8.33 4.90
C LYS A 127 4.77 -7.51 5.12
N LEU A 128 5.92 -8.17 5.13
CA LEU A 128 7.22 -7.51 5.23
C LEU A 128 7.45 -6.53 4.07
N THR A 129 7.10 -6.93 2.84
CA THR A 129 7.20 -6.06 1.67
C THR A 129 6.40 -4.77 1.87
N THR A 130 5.15 -4.85 2.33
CA THR A 130 4.33 -3.66 2.57
C THR A 130 4.92 -2.76 3.66
N VAL A 131 5.45 -3.35 4.74
CA VAL A 131 6.13 -2.59 5.80
C VAL A 131 7.35 -1.84 5.24
N PHE A 132 8.20 -2.50 4.45
CA PHE A 132 9.37 -1.86 3.85
C PHE A 132 9.01 -0.80 2.81
N GLN A 133 7.92 -0.98 2.07
CA GLN A 133 7.37 0.04 1.17
C GLN A 133 6.93 1.29 1.95
N LEU A 134 6.18 1.13 3.05
CA LEU A 134 5.79 2.23 3.93
C LEU A 134 7.01 2.93 4.53
N LEU A 135 7.98 2.17 5.04
CA LEU A 135 9.23 2.72 5.57
C LEU A 135 10.03 3.49 4.51
N THR A 136 9.99 3.04 3.26
CA THR A 136 10.66 3.73 2.15
C THR A 136 10.03 5.10 1.89
N ILE A 137 8.70 5.18 1.78
CA ILE A 137 8.02 6.47 1.58
C ILE A 137 8.27 7.38 2.77
N PHE A 138 8.05 6.88 3.99
CA PHE A 138 8.26 7.65 5.21
C PHE A 138 9.70 8.16 5.33
N GLY A 139 10.69 7.31 5.12
CA GLY A 139 12.12 7.65 5.19
C GLY A 139 12.50 8.71 4.15
N VAL A 140 12.01 8.57 2.93
CA VAL A 140 12.25 9.55 1.86
C VAL A 140 11.64 10.91 2.22
N LEU A 141 10.39 10.93 2.67
CA LEU A 141 9.74 12.18 3.07
C LEU A 141 10.46 12.84 4.26
N LEU A 142 10.87 12.04 5.25
CA LEU A 142 11.60 12.54 6.43
C LEU A 142 12.95 13.16 6.04
N VAL A 143 13.73 12.45 5.22
CA VAL A 143 15.07 12.90 4.80
C VAL A 143 14.98 14.19 3.96
N HIS A 144 13.97 14.30 3.09
CA HIS A 144 13.76 15.52 2.32
C HIS A 144 13.22 16.68 3.18
N THR A 145 12.37 16.40 4.15
CA THR A 145 11.90 17.41 5.13
C THR A 145 13.04 17.99 5.96
N LEU A 146 13.99 17.15 6.38
CA LEU A 146 15.15 17.57 7.17
C LEU A 146 16.28 18.13 6.31
N ALA A 147 16.13 18.18 4.99
CA ALA A 147 17.17 18.59 4.03
C ALA A 147 18.48 17.79 4.13
N MET A 148 18.40 16.53 4.61
CA MET A 148 19.55 15.64 4.85
C MET A 148 19.73 14.59 3.75
N ALA A 149 19.25 14.82 2.54
CA ALA A 149 19.28 13.83 1.45
C ALA A 149 20.69 13.37 1.06
N THR A 150 21.70 14.22 1.20
CA THR A 150 23.09 13.90 0.93
C THR A 150 23.71 13.00 2.00
N GLU A 151 23.41 13.25 3.25
CA GLU A 151 23.96 12.54 4.40
C GLU A 151 23.39 11.11 4.51
N PHE A 152 22.10 10.95 4.22
CA PHE A 152 21.40 9.67 4.31
C PHE A 152 21.37 8.88 2.99
N LYS A 153 22.12 9.31 1.96
CA LYS A 153 22.10 8.69 0.63
C LYS A 153 22.37 7.19 0.64
N ILE A 154 23.36 6.74 1.42
CA ILE A 154 23.70 5.31 1.52
C ILE A 154 22.58 4.53 2.20
N ILE A 155 22.02 5.06 3.29
CA ILE A 155 20.92 4.43 4.02
C ILE A 155 19.69 4.30 3.11
N MET A 156 19.36 5.36 2.37
CA MET A 156 18.25 5.33 1.42
C MET A 156 18.50 4.31 0.30
N LEU A 157 19.73 4.23 -0.23
CA LEU A 157 20.07 3.23 -1.24
C LEU A 157 19.87 1.81 -0.72
N VAL A 158 20.34 1.50 0.49
CA VAL A 158 20.14 0.20 1.12
C VAL A 158 18.64 -0.09 1.30
N LEU A 159 17.87 0.89 1.76
CA LEU A 159 16.43 0.75 1.92
C LEU A 159 15.72 0.48 0.59
N TYR A 160 16.10 1.16 -0.50
CA TYR A 160 15.57 0.90 -1.84
C TYR A 160 15.89 -0.52 -2.31
N MET A 161 17.12 -1.00 -2.11
CA MET A 161 17.52 -2.35 -2.51
C MET A 161 16.77 -3.43 -1.71
N VAL A 162 16.62 -3.25 -0.39
CA VAL A 162 15.86 -4.18 0.46
C VAL A 162 14.40 -4.21 0.03
N THR A 163 13.79 -3.04 -0.16
CA THR A 163 12.38 -2.94 -0.60
C THR A 163 12.17 -3.59 -1.96
N ALA A 164 13.08 -3.35 -2.93
CA ALA A 164 13.00 -3.96 -4.25
C ALA A 164 13.12 -5.49 -4.16
N THR A 165 14.11 -6.00 -3.43
CA THR A 165 14.33 -7.44 -3.26
C THR A 165 13.12 -8.13 -2.64
N LEU A 166 12.57 -7.58 -1.55
CA LEU A 166 11.37 -8.12 -0.92
C LEU A 166 10.17 -8.06 -1.85
N THR A 167 10.03 -6.99 -2.64
CA THR A 167 8.93 -6.82 -3.59
C THR A 167 9.01 -7.88 -4.69
N VAL A 168 10.17 -8.11 -5.28
CA VAL A 168 10.39 -9.14 -6.30
C VAL A 168 10.13 -10.54 -5.73
N LEU A 169 10.71 -10.87 -4.58
CA LEU A 169 10.49 -12.16 -3.93
C LEU A 169 9.00 -12.39 -3.60
N SER A 170 8.31 -11.36 -3.13
CA SER A 170 6.87 -11.41 -2.88
C SER A 170 6.09 -11.69 -4.17
N GLY A 171 6.39 -10.98 -5.25
CA GLY A 171 5.74 -11.16 -6.56
C GLY A 171 5.93 -12.58 -7.10
N LEU A 172 7.17 -13.07 -7.12
CA LEU A 172 7.50 -14.43 -7.55
C LEU A 172 6.74 -15.49 -6.73
N ASN A 173 6.69 -15.32 -5.40
CA ASN A 173 5.96 -16.24 -4.54
C ASN A 173 4.46 -16.31 -4.87
N TYR A 174 3.83 -15.17 -5.22
CA TYR A 174 2.45 -15.15 -5.67
C TYR A 174 2.26 -15.85 -7.02
N ILE A 175 3.15 -15.62 -7.97
CA ILE A 175 3.11 -16.29 -9.29
C ILE A 175 3.24 -17.81 -9.12
N PHE A 176 4.23 -18.28 -8.36
CA PHE A 176 4.41 -19.73 -8.12
C PHE A 176 3.22 -20.37 -7.42
N LYS A 177 2.60 -19.68 -6.44
CA LYS A 177 1.39 -20.18 -5.79
C LYS A 177 0.21 -20.23 -6.74
N GLY A 178 0.03 -19.21 -7.59
CA GLY A 178 -1.03 -19.18 -8.60
C GLY A 178 -0.91 -20.33 -9.60
N ILE A 179 0.28 -20.55 -10.14
CA ILE A 179 0.54 -21.66 -11.09
C ILE A 179 0.29 -23.04 -10.43
N ARG A 180 0.82 -23.24 -9.21
CA ARG A 180 0.60 -24.50 -8.49
C ARG A 180 -0.88 -24.77 -8.25
N PHE A 181 -1.64 -23.73 -7.95
CA PHE A 181 -3.06 -23.84 -7.71
C PHE A 181 -3.83 -24.22 -8.98
N ILE A 182 -3.53 -23.60 -10.13
CA ILE A 182 -4.15 -23.94 -11.41
C ILE A 182 -3.86 -25.40 -11.78
N ASN A 183 -2.62 -25.85 -11.59
CA ASN A 183 -2.22 -27.25 -11.88
C ASN A 183 -2.85 -28.28 -10.92
N SER A 184 -3.33 -27.87 -9.75
CA SER A 184 -4.01 -28.79 -8.80
C SER A 184 -5.53 -28.83 -9.02
N ALA A 185 -6.07 -27.91 -9.80
CA ALA A 185 -7.51 -27.82 -10.12
C ALA A 185 -7.85 -28.44 -11.50
N SER A 186 -6.84 -28.74 -12.32
CA SER A 186 -6.94 -29.54 -13.55
C SER A 186 -6.71 -31.03 -13.25
#